data_e5542c7857a967068c664031cb594dc7
#
_entry.id   e5542c7857a967068c664031cb594dc7
#
_cell.length_a   1.000
_cell.length_b   1.000
_cell.length_c   1.000
_cell.angle_alpha   90.00
_cell.angle_beta   90.00
_cell.angle_gamma   90.00
#
_symmetry.space_group_name_H-M   'P 1'
#
loop_
_entity.id
_entity.type
_entity.pdbx_description
1 polymer ?
#
loop_
_entity_poly.entity_id
_entity_poly.type
_entity_poly.pdbx_seq_one_letter_code
_entity_poly.pdbx_strand_id
1 'polypeptide(L)'
;MKKKKALDLYDKNFSIAKTLMLNKNHDYGEAWKDMRVSSLTDLILQKILRIKQIEDNKGKTIISEGIDANYLDIVNYGVFSLIHLNLSK
;
A
#
# COMPACT_ATOMS: atom_id res chain seq x y z
N MET A 1 1.75 24.50 0.47
CA MET A 1 0.50 23.92 -0.05
C MET A 1 -0.67 24.36 0.83
N LYS A 2 -1.74 24.85 0.24
CA LYS A 2 -2.94 25.23 1.00
C LYS A 2 -3.65 23.99 1.54
N LYS A 3 -4.31 24.13 2.70
CA LYS A 3 -4.98 23.02 3.40
C LYS A 3 -5.99 22.28 2.51
N LYS A 4 -6.86 23.01 1.80
CA LYS A 4 -7.86 22.41 0.91
C LYS A 4 -7.20 21.58 -0.19
N LYS A 5 -6.16 22.13 -0.82
CA LYS A 5 -5.43 21.42 -1.88
C LYS A 5 -4.78 20.14 -1.34
N ALA A 6 -4.22 20.18 -0.13
CA ALA A 6 -3.60 19.03 0.49
C ALA A 6 -4.63 17.92 0.74
N LEU A 7 -5.83 18.27 1.22
CA LEU A 7 -6.90 17.30 1.44
C LEU A 7 -7.39 16.68 0.13
N ASP A 8 -7.55 17.50 -0.92
CA ASP A 8 -7.96 17.00 -2.23
C ASP A 8 -6.93 16.01 -2.80
N LEU A 9 -5.64 16.30 -2.64
CA LEU A 9 -4.56 15.42 -3.09
C LEU A 9 -4.50 14.14 -2.26
N TYR A 10 -4.75 14.23 -0.97
CA TYR A 10 -4.84 13.07 -0.08
C TYR A 10 -5.96 12.13 -0.56
N ASP A 11 -7.15 12.68 -0.77
CA ASP A 11 -8.32 11.91 -1.22
C ASP A 11 -8.07 11.27 -2.58
N LYS A 12 -7.45 12.02 -3.50
CA LYS A 12 -7.10 11.50 -4.82
C LYS A 12 -6.18 10.29 -4.74
N ASN A 13 -5.12 10.38 -3.96
CA ASN A 13 -4.16 9.29 -3.83
C ASN A 13 -4.75 8.10 -3.10
N PHE A 14 -5.58 8.34 -2.10
CA PHE A 14 -6.30 7.28 -1.40
C PHE A 14 -7.25 6.54 -2.36
N SER A 15 -7.93 7.28 -3.22
CA SER A 15 -8.82 6.71 -4.25
C SER A 15 -8.04 5.84 -5.25
N ILE A 16 -6.84 6.26 -5.65
CA ILE A 16 -5.97 5.46 -6.52
C ILE A 16 -5.60 4.14 -5.83
N ALA A 17 -5.21 4.19 -4.56
CA ALA A 17 -4.89 2.99 -3.80
C ALA A 17 -6.08 2.05 -3.69
N LYS A 18 -7.28 2.59 -3.44
CA LYS A 18 -8.52 1.82 -3.35
C LYS A 18 -8.85 1.12 -4.67
N THR A 19 -8.72 1.82 -5.79
CA THR A 19 -8.95 1.25 -7.12
C THR A 19 -7.99 0.10 -7.39
N LEU A 20 -6.72 0.27 -7.05
CA LEU A 20 -5.72 -0.79 -7.19
C LEU A 20 -6.09 -2.02 -6.35
N MET A 21 -6.51 -1.80 -5.11
CA MET A 21 -6.95 -2.88 -4.22
C MET A 21 -8.14 -3.65 -4.82
N LEU A 22 -9.14 -2.93 -5.33
CA LEU A 22 -10.32 -3.56 -5.94
C LEU A 22 -9.93 -4.41 -7.16
N ASN A 23 -9.02 -3.92 -8.00
CA ASN A 23 -8.54 -4.66 -9.17
C ASN A 23 -7.76 -5.91 -8.76
N LYS A 24 -6.90 -5.81 -7.74
CA LYS A 24 -6.17 -6.97 -7.22
C LYS A 24 -7.10 -8.01 -6.61
N ASN A 25 -8.13 -7.58 -5.88
CA ASN A 25 -9.12 -8.50 -5.31
C ASN A 25 -9.88 -9.24 -6.40
N HIS A 26 -10.20 -8.57 -7.49
CA HIS A 26 -10.86 -9.20 -8.64
C HIS A 26 -9.97 -10.32 -9.23
N ASP A 27 -8.68 -10.05 -9.39
CA ASP A 27 -7.75 -10.98 -10.06
C ASP A 27 -7.27 -12.11 -9.14
N TYR A 28 -7.01 -11.80 -7.86
CA TYR A 28 -6.32 -12.71 -6.94
C TYR A 28 -7.18 -13.12 -5.73
N GLY A 29 -8.40 -12.61 -5.64
CA GLY A 29 -9.24 -12.82 -4.45
C GLY A 29 -8.80 -11.93 -3.29
N GLU A 30 -9.45 -12.12 -2.15
CA GLU A 30 -9.26 -11.28 -0.97
C GLU A 30 -8.43 -12.02 0.10
N ALA A 31 -7.24 -12.48 -0.28
CA ALA A 31 -6.37 -13.27 0.60
C ALA A 31 -6.04 -12.55 1.91
N TRP A 32 -6.00 -11.22 1.91
CA TRP A 32 -5.71 -10.43 3.10
C TRP A 32 -6.70 -10.66 4.25
N LYS A 33 -7.93 -11.10 3.95
CA LYS A 33 -8.95 -11.40 4.97
C LYS A 33 -8.54 -12.51 5.92
N ASP A 34 -7.75 -13.46 5.43
CA ASP A 34 -7.28 -14.61 6.21
C ASP A 34 -5.88 -14.42 6.77
N MET A 35 -5.24 -13.29 6.49
CA MET A 35 -3.88 -13.01 6.95
C MET A 35 -3.88 -12.47 8.37
N ARG A 36 -2.85 -12.82 9.14
CA ARG A 36 -2.61 -12.22 10.45
C ARG A 36 -2.04 -10.82 10.29
N VAL A 37 -2.30 -9.94 11.27
CA VAL A 37 -1.74 -8.58 11.27
C VAL A 37 -0.21 -8.62 11.17
N SER A 38 0.45 -9.56 11.86
CA SER A 38 1.91 -9.70 11.78
C SER A 38 2.40 -9.98 10.36
N SER A 39 1.64 -10.76 9.58
CA SER A 39 1.99 -11.01 8.18
C SER A 39 1.86 -9.76 7.33
N LEU A 40 0.83 -8.96 7.56
CA LEU A 40 0.66 -7.67 6.88
C LEU A 40 1.78 -6.70 7.26
N THR A 41 2.20 -6.68 8.51
CA THR A 41 3.34 -5.89 8.97
C THR A 41 4.62 -6.28 8.21
N ASP A 42 4.86 -7.58 8.04
CA ASP A 42 6.03 -8.08 7.30
C ASP A 42 5.98 -7.65 5.83
N LEU A 43 4.79 -7.66 5.21
CA LEU A 43 4.63 -7.19 3.83
C LEU A 43 4.93 -5.69 3.72
N ILE A 44 4.48 -4.88 4.68
CA ILE A 44 4.79 -3.45 4.71
C ILE A 44 6.30 -3.25 4.82
N LEU A 45 6.97 -3.99 5.69
CA LEU A 45 8.42 -3.91 5.84
C LEU A 45 9.13 -4.25 4.52
N GLN A 46 8.69 -5.31 3.83
CA GLN A 46 9.26 -5.68 2.53
C GLN A 46 9.13 -4.56 1.51
N LYS A 47 7.98 -3.88 1.48
CA LYS A 47 7.76 -2.76 0.56
C LYS A 47 8.66 -1.57 0.90
N ILE A 48 8.83 -1.26 2.18
CA ILE A 48 9.75 -0.21 2.64
C ILE A 48 11.18 -0.53 2.19
N LEU A 49 11.65 -1.75 2.42
CA LEU A 49 13.00 -2.17 2.03
C LEU A 49 13.21 -2.07 0.51
N ARG A 50 12.18 -2.43 -0.25
CA ARG A 50 12.23 -2.32 -1.72
C ARG A 50 12.33 -0.86 -2.15
N ILE A 51 11.55 0.05 -1.53
CA ILE A 51 11.63 1.49 -1.81
C ILE A 51 13.05 1.99 -1.53
N LYS A 52 13.65 1.60 -0.41
CA LYS A 52 15.00 2.02 -0.06
C LYS A 52 16.02 1.54 -1.09
N GLN A 53 15.88 0.32 -1.58
CA GLN A 53 16.75 -0.20 -2.64
C GLN A 53 16.63 0.59 -3.93
N ILE A 54 15.39 0.95 -4.32
CA ILE A 54 15.15 1.77 -5.52
C ILE A 54 15.77 3.16 -5.34
N GLU A 55 15.59 3.77 -4.16
CA GLU A 55 16.19 5.07 -3.85
C GLU A 55 17.72 5.01 -3.91
N ASP A 56 18.31 3.97 -3.34
CA ASP A 56 19.77 3.76 -3.37
C ASP A 56 20.28 3.55 -4.81
N ASN A 57 19.42 3.03 -5.67
CA ASN A 57 19.73 2.85 -7.11
C ASN A 57 19.23 4.04 -7.95
N LYS A 58 19.15 5.23 -7.35
CA LYS A 58 18.77 6.49 -8.02
C LYS A 58 17.40 6.43 -8.71
N GLY A 59 16.47 5.68 -8.13
CA GLY A 59 15.11 5.56 -8.63
C GLY A 59 14.95 4.62 -9.82
N LYS A 60 15.97 3.85 -10.17
CA LYS A 60 15.93 2.98 -11.34
C LYS A 60 15.52 1.55 -10.99
N THR A 61 14.64 0.98 -11.81
CA THR A 61 14.28 -0.44 -11.73
C THR A 61 14.33 -1.04 -13.12
N ILE A 62 14.55 -2.37 -13.20
CA ILE A 62 14.54 -3.11 -14.47
C ILE A 62 13.27 -3.96 -14.57
N ILE A 63 12.92 -4.68 -13.52
CA ILE A 63 11.79 -5.62 -13.53
C ILE A 63 10.70 -5.22 -12.54
N SER A 64 11.08 -4.69 -11.39
CA SER A 64 10.13 -4.41 -10.30
C SER A 64 9.36 -3.11 -10.51
N GLU A 65 8.21 -3.01 -9.83
CA GLU A 65 7.39 -1.81 -9.79
C GLU A 65 8.15 -0.65 -9.15
N GLY A 66 7.77 0.59 -9.51
CA GLY A 66 8.41 1.80 -9.00
C GLY A 66 8.05 2.12 -7.55
N ILE A 67 8.58 3.25 -7.07
CA ILE A 67 8.41 3.71 -5.69
C ILE A 67 6.93 3.97 -5.37
N ASP A 68 6.20 4.61 -6.28
CA ASP A 68 4.79 4.94 -6.10
C ASP A 68 3.92 3.69 -5.91
N ALA A 69 4.13 2.67 -6.73
CA ALA A 69 3.39 1.41 -6.63
C ALA A 69 3.63 0.72 -5.28
N ASN A 70 4.85 0.77 -4.77
CA ASN A 70 5.18 0.22 -3.45
C ASN A 70 4.50 1.00 -2.33
N TYR A 71 4.41 2.33 -2.43
CA TYR A 71 3.66 3.13 -1.45
C TYR A 71 2.16 2.85 -1.49
N LEU A 72 1.58 2.64 -2.67
CA LEU A 72 0.17 2.28 -2.79
C LEU A 72 -0.12 0.95 -2.07
N ASP A 73 0.76 -0.04 -2.21
CA ASP A 73 0.64 -1.30 -1.49
C ASP A 73 0.73 -1.10 0.02
N ILE A 74 1.62 -0.22 0.50
CA ILE A 74 1.76 0.10 1.93
C ILE A 74 0.44 0.68 2.46
N VAL A 75 -0.18 1.60 1.74
CA VAL A 75 -1.47 2.18 2.12
C VAL A 75 -2.51 1.07 2.29
N ASN A 76 -2.64 0.19 1.31
CA ASN A 76 -3.63 -0.89 1.34
C ASN A 76 -3.37 -1.89 2.46
N TYR A 77 -2.12 -2.32 2.65
CA TYR A 77 -1.78 -3.22 3.76
C TYR A 77 -2.01 -2.57 5.13
N GLY A 78 -1.79 -1.25 5.24
CA GLY A 78 -2.09 -0.51 6.45
C GLY A 78 -3.58 -0.49 6.76
N VAL A 79 -4.41 -0.25 5.75
CA VAL A 79 -5.88 -0.27 5.90
C VAL A 79 -6.35 -1.68 6.28
N PHE A 80 -5.85 -2.72 5.63
CA PHE A 80 -6.19 -4.12 5.96
C PHE A 80 -5.85 -4.43 7.41
N SER A 81 -4.70 -3.98 7.88
CA SER A 81 -4.28 -4.16 9.27
C SER A 81 -5.24 -3.47 10.25
N LEU A 82 -5.66 -2.25 9.92
CA LEU A 82 -6.64 -1.51 10.74
C LEU A 82 -7.99 -2.22 10.77
N ILE A 83 -8.43 -2.79 9.66
CA ILE A 83 -9.68 -3.57 9.60
C ILE A 83 -9.59 -4.76 10.55
N HIS A 84 -8.50 -5.54 10.49
CA HIS A 84 -8.30 -6.69 11.38
C HIS A 84 -8.29 -6.28 12.85
N LEU A 85 -7.59 -5.19 13.18
CA LEU A 85 -7.53 -4.69 14.56
C LEU A 85 -8.91 -4.26 15.05
N ASN A 86 -9.71 -3.62 14.19
CA ASN A 86 -11.05 -3.19 14.55
C ASN A 86 -12.00 -4.37 14.77
N LEU A 87 -11.88 -5.41 13.94
CA LEU A 87 -12.70 -6.61 14.07
C LEU A 87 -12.36 -7.44 15.31
N SER A 88 -11.13 -7.29 15.82
CA SER A 88 -10.65 -8.04 17.01
C SER A 88 -11.04 -7.40 18.33
N LYS A 89 -11.66 -6.22 18.31
CA LYS A 89 -12.08 -5.51 19.53
C LYS A 89 -13.41 -5.99 20.05
#